data_8776bdfb06078ce096fd6bb422c65201
#
_entry.id   8776bdfb06078ce096fd6bb422c65201
#
_cell.length_a   1.000
_cell.length_b   1.000
_cell.length_c   1.000
_cell.angle_alpha   90.00
_cell.angle_beta   90.00
_cell.angle_gamma   90.00
#
_symmetry.space_group_name_H-M   'P 1'
#
loop_
_entity.id
_entity.type
_entity.pdbx_description
1 polymer ?
#
loop_
_entity_poly.entity_id
_entity_poly.type
_entity_poly.pdbx_seq_one_letter_code
_entity_poly.pdbx_strand_id
1 'polypeptide(L)'
;MKVYDVRDPEFTVYGRVIEGYDFSGVIDAMKKKQIPDPVEYVASAPELEALPVFREFEERFYGQLGAELGYCMGHNDRLDALEYHRGSEVNIAATDYIVLVGRQQDIEPGMRYDTEKVEAFYVTEGMAVEFYATTLHYCACHVKEEGYAHATFLPRGTNTPLDRGFTAVTEEDRLLRARNKWLIAHPDAGMDSGVLTGLYGPNWTMADLER
;
A
#
# COMPACT_ATOMS: atom_id res chain seq x y z
N MET A 1 1.86 17.42 10.18
CA MET A 1 2.33 17.11 8.80
C MET A 1 1.27 17.57 7.81
N LYS A 2 1.65 18.31 6.75
CA LYS A 2 0.71 18.73 5.70
C LYS A 2 0.23 17.54 4.88
N VAL A 3 -1.08 17.52 4.55
CA VAL A 3 -1.67 16.54 3.63
C VAL A 3 -1.83 17.17 2.26
N TYR A 4 -1.28 16.54 1.24
CA TYR A 4 -1.45 16.89 -0.17
C TYR A 4 -2.56 16.02 -0.80
N ASP A 5 -3.02 16.39 -1.98
CA ASP A 5 -3.87 15.52 -2.80
C ASP A 5 -2.97 14.69 -3.74
N VAL A 6 -3.37 13.47 -4.09
CA VAL A 6 -2.60 12.65 -5.07
C VAL A 6 -2.54 13.26 -6.48
N ARG A 7 -3.33 14.30 -6.74
CA ARG A 7 -3.27 15.10 -7.99
C ARG A 7 -2.26 16.24 -7.93
N ASP A 8 -1.71 16.54 -6.74
CA ASP A 8 -0.73 17.60 -6.57
C ASP A 8 0.63 17.17 -7.15
N PRO A 9 1.45 18.14 -7.63
CA PRO A 9 2.76 17.85 -8.21
C PRO A 9 3.70 17.07 -7.29
N GLU A 10 3.56 17.23 -5.98
CA GLU A 10 4.34 16.56 -4.95
C GLU A 10 4.20 15.03 -5.03
N PHE A 11 3.07 14.51 -5.49
CA PHE A 11 2.85 13.07 -5.62
C PHE A 11 3.63 12.44 -6.79
N THR A 12 4.07 13.21 -7.78
CA THR A 12 4.66 12.68 -9.03
C THR A 12 5.94 11.85 -8.82
N VAL A 13 6.64 12.01 -7.70
CA VAL A 13 7.82 11.21 -7.35
C VAL A 13 7.46 9.87 -6.71
N TYR A 14 6.22 9.72 -6.24
CA TYR A 14 5.70 8.53 -5.59
C TYR A 14 4.81 7.69 -6.49
N GLY A 15 4.09 8.34 -7.39
CA GLY A 15 3.09 7.66 -8.20
C GLY A 15 2.37 8.59 -9.17
N ARG A 16 1.21 8.15 -9.58
CA ARG A 16 0.30 8.94 -10.43
C ARG A 16 -1.15 8.45 -10.29
N VAL A 17 -2.09 9.30 -10.66
CA VAL A 17 -3.48 8.91 -10.86
C VAL A 17 -3.59 8.11 -12.16
N ILE A 18 -4.32 6.99 -12.14
CA ILE A 18 -4.60 6.14 -13.29
C ILE A 18 -5.93 6.55 -13.90
N GLU A 19 -5.90 6.83 -15.20
CA GLU A 19 -7.08 7.19 -16.00
C GLU A 19 -7.26 6.22 -17.18
N GLY A 20 -8.44 6.24 -17.81
CA GLY A 20 -8.71 5.49 -19.03
C GLY A 20 -9.17 4.04 -18.81
N TYR A 21 -9.45 3.63 -17.59
CA TYR A 21 -10.04 2.34 -17.24
C TYR A 21 -11.35 2.53 -16.48
N ASP A 22 -12.30 1.63 -16.68
CA ASP A 22 -13.57 1.63 -15.92
C ASP A 22 -13.47 0.71 -14.69
N PHE A 23 -13.19 1.30 -13.55
CA PHE A 23 -13.12 0.60 -12.26
C PHE A 23 -14.46 0.60 -11.50
N SER A 24 -15.56 1.09 -12.08
CA SER A 24 -16.86 1.19 -11.38
C SER A 24 -17.31 -0.16 -10.81
N GLY A 25 -17.17 -1.26 -11.57
CA GLY A 25 -17.50 -2.59 -11.11
C GLY A 25 -16.68 -3.06 -9.90
N VAL A 26 -15.38 -2.66 -9.82
CA VAL A 26 -14.51 -2.96 -8.68
C VAL A 26 -14.98 -2.18 -7.45
N ILE A 27 -15.24 -0.88 -7.60
CA ILE A 27 -15.73 0.00 -6.53
C ILE A 27 -17.07 -0.51 -5.98
N ASP A 28 -18.01 -0.87 -6.88
CA ASP A 28 -19.32 -1.40 -6.49
C ASP A 28 -19.21 -2.74 -5.75
N ALA A 29 -18.27 -3.61 -6.13
CA ALA A 29 -18.01 -4.86 -5.43
C ALA A 29 -17.41 -4.61 -4.04
N MET A 30 -16.48 -3.69 -3.92
CA MET A 30 -15.86 -3.28 -2.65
C MET A 30 -16.87 -2.67 -1.69
N LYS A 31 -17.75 -1.78 -2.16
CA LYS A 31 -18.79 -1.14 -1.35
C LYS A 31 -19.82 -2.10 -0.75
N LYS A 32 -19.93 -3.33 -1.26
CA LYS A 32 -20.79 -4.37 -0.70
C LYS A 32 -20.13 -5.15 0.45
N LYS A 33 -18.83 -5.00 0.64
CA LYS A 33 -18.10 -5.63 1.72
C LYS A 33 -18.29 -4.83 3.01
N GLN A 34 -18.35 -5.54 4.13
CA GLN A 34 -18.32 -4.90 5.44
C GLN A 34 -16.87 -4.63 5.82
N ILE A 35 -16.56 -3.38 6.17
CA ILE A 35 -15.22 -3.02 6.64
C ILE A 35 -15.01 -3.64 8.02
N PRO A 36 -13.97 -4.49 8.19
CA PRO A 36 -13.70 -5.12 9.47
C PRO A 36 -12.90 -4.21 10.41
N ASP A 37 -12.82 -4.65 11.65
CA ASP A 37 -11.89 -4.16 12.65
C ASP A 37 -11.21 -5.40 13.27
N PRO A 38 -9.93 -5.67 13.04
CA PRO A 38 -8.83 -4.85 12.47
C PRO A 38 -8.73 -4.88 10.94
N VAL A 39 -7.61 -4.30 10.40
CA VAL A 39 -7.32 -4.29 8.97
C VAL A 39 -7.25 -5.72 8.41
N GLU A 40 -7.95 -5.96 7.30
CA GLU A 40 -7.91 -7.18 6.51
C GLU A 40 -7.24 -6.90 5.17
N TYR A 41 -6.30 -7.78 4.78
CA TYR A 41 -5.68 -7.79 3.46
C TYR A 41 -5.94 -9.15 2.78
N VAL A 42 -6.42 -9.10 1.55
CA VAL A 42 -6.61 -10.27 0.68
C VAL A 42 -5.84 -10.04 -0.62
N ALA A 43 -4.82 -10.86 -0.88
CA ALA A 43 -3.93 -10.69 -2.03
C ALA A 43 -4.65 -10.89 -3.38
N SER A 44 -5.57 -11.84 -3.46
CA SER A 44 -6.32 -12.19 -4.68
C SER A 44 -7.75 -12.54 -4.31
N ALA A 45 -8.71 -11.80 -4.85
CA ALA A 45 -10.14 -11.99 -4.62
C ALA A 45 -10.80 -12.46 -5.93
N PRO A 46 -11.23 -13.73 -6.04
CA PRO A 46 -11.77 -14.29 -7.28
C PRO A 46 -12.93 -13.49 -7.86
N GLU A 47 -13.77 -12.91 -7.01
CA GLU A 47 -14.91 -12.08 -7.43
C GLU A 47 -14.48 -10.75 -8.08
N LEU A 48 -13.33 -10.20 -7.68
CA LEU A 48 -12.76 -9.00 -8.31
C LEU A 48 -12.01 -9.36 -9.59
N GLU A 49 -11.24 -10.45 -9.57
CA GLU A 49 -10.52 -10.96 -10.76
C GLU A 49 -11.46 -11.44 -11.88
N ALA A 50 -12.72 -11.75 -11.57
CA ALA A 50 -13.73 -12.08 -12.58
C ALA A 50 -14.28 -10.87 -13.35
N LEU A 51 -14.00 -9.64 -12.91
CA LEU A 51 -14.46 -8.42 -13.57
C LEU A 51 -13.68 -8.16 -14.87
N PRO A 52 -14.33 -7.68 -15.93
CA PRO A 52 -13.69 -7.47 -17.23
C PRO A 52 -12.44 -6.57 -17.16
N VAL A 53 -12.46 -5.53 -16.31
CA VAL A 53 -11.35 -4.58 -16.14
C VAL A 53 -10.08 -5.26 -15.60
N PHE A 54 -10.20 -6.36 -14.87
CA PHE A 54 -9.04 -7.10 -14.38
C PHE A 54 -8.12 -7.55 -15.52
N ARG A 55 -8.69 -8.24 -16.52
CA ARG A 55 -7.93 -8.73 -17.65
C ARG A 55 -7.40 -7.59 -18.52
N GLU A 56 -8.23 -6.57 -18.76
CA GLU A 56 -7.81 -5.39 -19.50
C GLU A 56 -6.61 -4.71 -18.84
N PHE A 57 -6.63 -4.56 -17.52
CA PHE A 57 -5.57 -3.93 -16.74
C PHE A 57 -4.29 -4.78 -16.69
N GLU A 58 -4.42 -6.10 -16.51
CA GLU A 58 -3.30 -7.05 -16.59
C GLU A 58 -2.60 -6.97 -17.95
N GLU A 59 -3.37 -6.98 -19.06
CA GLU A 59 -2.82 -6.97 -20.41
C GLU A 59 -2.12 -5.65 -20.75
N ARG A 60 -2.67 -4.50 -20.32
CA ARG A 60 -2.21 -3.17 -20.73
C ARG A 60 -1.29 -2.51 -19.73
N PHE A 61 -1.71 -2.46 -18.47
CA PHE A 61 -0.91 -1.78 -17.44
C PHE A 61 0.30 -2.61 -17.02
N TYR A 62 0.11 -3.88 -16.69
CA TYR A 62 1.19 -4.81 -16.36
C TYR A 62 1.88 -5.43 -17.56
N GLY A 63 1.49 -5.09 -18.79
CA GLY A 63 2.18 -5.54 -20.01
C GLY A 63 2.17 -7.05 -20.19
N GLN A 64 1.08 -7.72 -19.81
CA GLN A 64 0.89 -9.18 -19.86
C GLN A 64 1.73 -9.96 -18.84
N LEU A 65 2.38 -9.29 -17.89
CA LEU A 65 2.87 -9.96 -16.68
C LEU A 65 1.67 -10.33 -15.81
N GLY A 66 1.68 -11.49 -15.21
CA GLY A 66 0.58 -11.92 -14.34
C GLY A 66 0.35 -10.95 -13.19
N ALA A 67 -0.90 -10.53 -13.03
CA ALA A 67 -1.33 -9.67 -11.94
C ALA A 67 -2.32 -10.39 -11.03
N GLU A 68 -2.53 -9.84 -9.84
CA GLU A 68 -3.59 -10.23 -8.91
C GLU A 68 -4.37 -9.00 -8.51
N LEU A 69 -5.64 -9.18 -8.20
CA LEU A 69 -6.52 -8.14 -7.69
C LEU A 69 -7.15 -8.61 -6.38
N GLY A 70 -6.70 -8.01 -5.32
CA GLY A 70 -7.22 -8.21 -3.98
C GLY A 70 -7.76 -6.92 -3.39
N TYR A 71 -7.69 -6.80 -2.07
CA TYR A 71 -8.13 -5.60 -1.37
C TYR A 71 -7.45 -5.45 -0.01
N CYS A 72 -7.44 -4.20 0.47
CA CYS A 72 -7.10 -3.86 1.84
C CYS A 72 -8.21 -2.97 2.40
N MET A 73 -8.69 -3.28 3.59
CA MET A 73 -9.74 -2.51 4.26
C MET A 73 -9.71 -2.70 5.78
N GLY A 74 -10.16 -1.70 6.51
CA GLY A 74 -10.19 -1.74 7.97
C GLY A 74 -10.05 -0.37 8.60
N HIS A 75 -9.55 -0.38 9.84
CA HIS A 75 -9.29 0.84 10.61
C HIS A 75 -7.80 0.92 10.92
N ASN A 76 -7.17 1.95 10.41
CA ASN A 76 -5.79 2.32 10.73
C ASN A 76 -5.69 3.84 10.84
N ASP A 77 -5.00 4.35 11.85
CA ASP A 77 -4.89 5.77 12.14
C ASP A 77 -3.45 6.28 12.18
N ARG A 78 -2.47 5.43 11.79
CA ARG A 78 -1.04 5.76 11.93
C ARG A 78 -0.14 5.08 10.91
N LEU A 79 1.13 5.49 10.91
CA LEU A 79 2.15 4.99 10.00
C LEU A 79 2.50 3.52 10.23
N ASP A 80 2.90 3.16 11.44
CA ASP A 80 3.36 1.86 11.93
C ASP A 80 4.49 1.20 11.14
N ALA A 81 4.46 1.19 9.83
CA ALA A 81 5.46 0.59 8.97
C ALA A 81 5.54 1.26 7.61
N LEU A 82 6.58 0.91 6.85
CA LEU A 82 6.72 1.18 5.43
C LEU A 82 7.16 -0.09 4.72
N GLU A 83 6.53 -0.39 3.59
CA GLU A 83 6.86 -1.54 2.74
C GLU A 83 7.02 -1.12 1.28
N TYR A 84 7.66 -1.97 0.49
CA TYR A 84 7.75 -1.82 -0.95
C TYR A 84 7.72 -3.16 -1.66
N HIS A 85 7.42 -3.10 -2.95
CA HIS A 85 7.33 -4.23 -3.86
C HIS A 85 8.20 -4.00 -5.10
N ARG A 86 8.70 -5.08 -5.69
CA ARG A 86 9.36 -5.00 -7.00
C ARG A 86 8.31 -5.10 -8.11
N GLY A 87 7.68 -3.97 -8.37
CA GLY A 87 6.56 -3.72 -9.27
C GLY A 87 5.62 -2.70 -8.66
N SER A 88 4.96 -1.91 -9.50
CA SER A 88 4.00 -0.92 -9.02
C SER A 88 2.80 -1.60 -8.38
N GLU A 89 2.30 -0.99 -7.31
CA GLU A 89 0.98 -1.28 -6.75
C GLU A 89 -0.03 -0.26 -7.28
N VAL A 90 -1.27 -0.70 -7.56
CA VAL A 90 -2.35 0.22 -7.90
C VAL A 90 -3.53 0.01 -6.97
N ASN A 91 -3.92 1.07 -6.28
CA ASN A 91 -5.05 1.08 -5.37
C ASN A 91 -6.25 1.78 -5.99
N ILE A 92 -7.42 1.12 -5.96
CA ILE A 92 -8.69 1.64 -6.43
C ILE A 92 -9.53 1.96 -5.20
N ALA A 93 -9.71 3.24 -4.94
CA ALA A 93 -10.36 3.75 -3.73
C ALA A 93 -11.87 3.50 -3.74
N ALA A 94 -12.36 2.64 -2.84
CA ALA A 94 -13.79 2.46 -2.59
C ALA A 94 -14.32 3.42 -1.51
N THR A 95 -13.42 4.01 -0.73
CA THR A 95 -13.68 5.10 0.23
C THR A 95 -12.56 6.13 0.13
N ASP A 96 -12.75 7.31 0.72
CA ASP A 96 -11.65 8.24 0.95
C ASP A 96 -10.65 7.66 1.96
N TYR A 97 -9.35 7.90 1.76
CA TYR A 97 -8.30 7.56 2.72
C TYR A 97 -7.07 8.46 2.58
N ILE A 98 -6.17 8.40 3.55
CA ILE A 98 -4.85 9.01 3.47
C ILE A 98 -3.81 7.90 3.42
N VAL A 99 -2.81 8.04 2.54
CA VAL A 99 -1.63 7.18 2.50
C VAL A 99 -0.42 7.98 2.97
N LEU A 100 0.40 7.34 3.82
CA LEU A 100 1.69 7.84 4.27
C LEU A 100 2.76 7.16 3.44
N VAL A 101 3.57 7.93 2.70
CA VAL A 101 4.52 7.39 1.74
C VAL A 101 5.94 7.93 1.96
N GLY A 102 6.90 7.12 1.54
CA GLY A 102 8.31 7.49 1.52
C GLY A 102 9.00 7.02 0.24
N ARG A 103 10.29 7.30 0.09
CA ARG A 103 11.07 6.88 -1.08
C ARG A 103 12.10 5.82 -0.68
N GLN A 104 12.19 4.74 -1.44
CA GLN A 104 13.19 3.70 -1.22
C GLN A 104 14.62 4.26 -1.24
N GLN A 105 14.87 5.33 -2.02
CA GLN A 105 16.17 5.99 -2.13
C GLN A 105 16.62 6.68 -0.83
N ASP A 106 15.69 6.92 0.09
CA ASP A 106 15.96 7.54 1.40
C ASP A 106 16.21 6.50 2.51
N ILE A 107 16.20 5.20 2.19
CA ILE A 107 16.60 4.15 3.13
C ILE A 107 18.10 4.28 3.39
N GLU A 108 18.44 4.40 4.67
CA GLU A 108 19.80 4.57 5.16
C GLU A 108 20.51 3.22 5.38
N PRO A 109 21.86 3.20 5.49
CA PRO A 109 22.61 2.02 5.89
C PRO A 109 22.02 1.36 7.16
N GLY A 110 22.01 0.01 7.18
CA GLY A 110 21.38 -0.76 8.25
C GLY A 110 19.86 -0.88 8.11
N MET A 111 19.31 -0.55 6.93
CA MET A 111 17.87 -0.62 6.64
C MET A 111 17.04 0.27 7.58
N ARG A 112 17.51 1.48 7.82
CA ARG A 112 16.85 2.49 8.64
C ARG A 112 16.14 3.52 7.76
N TYR A 113 15.08 4.12 8.28
CA TYR A 113 14.36 5.18 7.61
C TYR A 113 13.86 6.25 8.59
N ASP A 114 14.15 7.51 8.28
CA ASP A 114 13.68 8.67 9.03
C ASP A 114 12.23 9.00 8.66
N THR A 115 11.32 8.85 9.60
CA THR A 115 9.90 9.10 9.38
C THR A 115 9.54 10.57 9.19
N GLU A 116 10.45 11.51 9.49
CA GLU A 116 10.27 12.92 9.13
C GLU A 116 10.30 13.17 7.62
N LYS A 117 10.81 12.20 6.82
CA LYS A 117 10.78 12.22 5.34
C LYS A 117 9.49 11.67 4.74
N VAL A 118 8.58 11.17 5.56
CA VAL A 118 7.28 10.68 5.12
C VAL A 118 6.39 11.84 4.73
N GLU A 119 5.66 11.67 3.64
CA GLU A 119 4.64 12.62 3.17
C GLU A 119 3.26 11.97 3.16
N ALA A 120 2.23 12.78 3.41
CA ALA A 120 0.85 12.34 3.49
C ALA A 120 0.06 12.80 2.25
N PHE A 121 -0.69 11.87 1.64
CA PHE A 121 -1.52 12.15 0.47
C PHE A 121 -2.94 11.66 0.66
N TYR A 122 -3.89 12.52 0.32
CA TYR A 122 -5.30 12.21 0.32
C TYR A 122 -5.72 11.58 -1.01
N VAL A 123 -6.40 10.46 -0.93
CA VAL A 123 -6.99 9.74 -2.06
C VAL A 123 -8.50 9.82 -1.95
N THR A 124 -9.16 10.41 -2.95
CA THR A 124 -10.61 10.51 -3.00
C THR A 124 -11.22 9.20 -3.50
N GLU A 125 -12.36 8.82 -2.91
CA GLU A 125 -13.20 7.72 -3.40
C GLU A 125 -13.41 7.80 -4.91
N GLY A 126 -13.31 6.67 -5.59
CA GLY A 126 -13.44 6.56 -7.04
C GLY A 126 -12.13 6.70 -7.82
N MET A 127 -11.05 7.17 -7.19
CA MET A 127 -9.75 7.28 -7.85
C MET A 127 -9.01 5.94 -7.88
N ALA A 128 -8.23 5.73 -8.94
CA ALA A 128 -7.21 4.69 -9.02
C ALA A 128 -5.83 5.35 -8.99
N VAL A 129 -4.95 4.88 -8.11
CA VAL A 129 -3.64 5.50 -7.85
C VAL A 129 -2.54 4.45 -7.95
N GLU A 130 -1.55 4.69 -8.81
CA GLU A 130 -0.32 3.90 -8.88
C GLU A 130 0.69 4.42 -7.86
N PHE A 131 1.25 3.52 -7.06
CA PHE A 131 2.48 3.71 -6.31
C PHE A 131 3.62 3.04 -7.07
N TYR A 132 4.67 3.79 -7.40
CA TYR A 132 5.83 3.25 -8.11
C TYR A 132 6.56 2.21 -7.24
N ALA A 133 7.26 1.27 -7.88
CA ALA A 133 8.00 0.22 -7.17
C ALA A 133 9.02 0.75 -6.14
N THR A 134 9.43 2.02 -6.26
CA THR A 134 10.34 2.71 -5.33
C THR A 134 9.62 3.50 -4.23
N THR A 135 8.28 3.44 -4.19
CA THR A 135 7.48 4.13 -3.19
C THR A 135 7.24 3.22 -2.01
N LEU A 136 7.72 3.67 -0.86
CA LEU A 136 7.42 3.05 0.41
C LEU A 136 6.00 3.46 0.82
N HIS A 137 5.19 2.50 1.22
CA HIS A 137 3.81 2.70 1.70
C HIS A 137 3.45 1.60 2.70
N TYR A 138 2.30 1.70 3.32
CA TYR A 138 1.74 0.65 4.16
C TYR A 138 0.21 0.77 4.20
N CYS A 139 -0.45 0.22 5.22
CA CYS A 139 -1.89 0.34 5.39
C CYS A 139 -2.33 1.80 5.32
N ALA A 140 -3.37 2.08 4.53
CA ALA A 140 -3.95 3.42 4.46
C ALA A 140 -4.56 3.83 5.81
N CYS A 141 -4.59 5.14 6.07
CA CYS A 141 -5.26 5.69 7.23
C CYS A 141 -6.70 6.07 6.86
N HIS A 142 -7.67 5.64 7.67
CA HIS A 142 -9.07 6.00 7.48
C HIS A 142 -9.30 7.48 7.80
N VAL A 143 -10.20 8.12 7.05
CA VAL A 143 -10.58 9.53 7.27
C VAL A 143 -11.98 9.68 7.85
N LYS A 144 -12.75 8.60 7.90
CA LYS A 144 -14.09 8.51 8.47
C LYS A 144 -14.14 7.35 9.47
N GLU A 145 -15.02 7.42 10.44
CA GLU A 145 -15.18 6.41 11.49
C GLU A 145 -15.54 5.01 10.95
N GLU A 146 -16.13 4.95 9.76
CA GLU A 146 -16.48 3.71 9.08
C GLU A 146 -15.26 2.90 8.58
N GLY A 147 -14.07 3.48 8.64
CA GLY A 147 -12.85 2.85 8.16
C GLY A 147 -12.51 3.22 6.71
N TYR A 148 -11.55 2.51 6.14
CA TYR A 148 -11.16 2.65 4.73
C TYR A 148 -11.29 1.33 3.97
N ALA A 149 -11.45 1.43 2.65
CA ALA A 149 -11.44 0.28 1.74
C ALA A 149 -10.89 0.68 0.36
N HIS A 150 -9.97 -0.11 -0.15
CA HIS A 150 -9.52 -0.04 -1.55
C HIS A 150 -9.25 -1.44 -2.10
N ALA A 151 -9.48 -1.62 -3.39
CA ALA A 151 -8.98 -2.78 -4.09
C ALA A 151 -7.52 -2.54 -4.50
N THR A 152 -6.72 -3.61 -4.58
CA THR A 152 -5.28 -3.53 -4.78
C THR A 152 -4.84 -4.45 -5.91
N PHE A 153 -4.28 -3.88 -6.99
CA PHE A 153 -3.56 -4.63 -8.02
C PHE A 153 -2.07 -4.71 -7.67
N LEU A 154 -1.52 -5.91 -7.81
CA LEU A 154 -0.09 -6.20 -7.66
C LEU A 154 0.38 -7.26 -8.66
N PRO A 155 1.69 -7.38 -8.92
CA PRO A 155 2.23 -8.55 -9.60
C PRO A 155 1.82 -9.84 -8.88
N ARG A 156 1.38 -10.84 -9.63
CA ARG A 156 0.83 -12.09 -9.07
C ARG A 156 1.81 -12.79 -8.13
N GLY A 157 1.30 -13.19 -6.98
CA GLY A 157 2.05 -13.86 -5.93
C GLY A 157 2.63 -12.91 -4.88
N THR A 158 2.50 -11.60 -5.04
CA THR A 158 2.93 -10.62 -4.03
C THR A 158 2.16 -10.85 -2.72
N ASN A 159 2.83 -10.62 -1.59
CA ASN A 159 2.27 -10.81 -0.25
C ASN A 159 1.88 -12.26 0.12
N THR A 160 2.20 -13.25 -0.71
CA THR A 160 2.02 -14.66 -0.35
C THR A 160 3.20 -15.16 0.50
N PRO A 161 3.03 -16.28 1.24
CA PRO A 161 4.10 -16.79 2.10
C PRO A 161 5.40 -17.08 1.34
N LEU A 162 6.53 -16.81 1.98
CA LEU A 162 7.85 -17.20 1.47
C LEU A 162 7.97 -18.72 1.37
N ASP A 163 8.80 -19.20 0.44
CA ASP A 163 9.16 -20.60 0.36
C ASP A 163 9.91 -21.06 1.63
N ARG A 164 9.71 -22.32 1.99
CA ARG A 164 10.40 -22.90 3.14
C ARG A 164 11.93 -22.87 2.90
N GLY A 165 12.66 -22.48 3.93
CA GLY A 165 14.10 -22.46 3.91
C GLY A 165 14.73 -21.16 3.40
N PHE A 166 13.92 -20.09 3.16
CA PHE A 166 14.49 -18.77 2.90
C PHE A 166 15.38 -18.34 4.07
N THR A 167 16.60 -17.89 3.75
CA THR A 167 17.57 -17.37 4.71
C THR A 167 18.13 -16.07 4.17
N ALA A 168 18.09 -15.00 4.98
CA ALA A 168 18.65 -13.71 4.64
C ALA A 168 20.18 -13.80 4.46
N VAL A 169 20.70 -13.22 3.37
CA VAL A 169 22.14 -13.12 3.06
C VAL A 169 22.60 -11.67 3.06
N THR A 170 21.75 -10.76 2.58
CA THR A 170 22.01 -9.32 2.54
C THR A 170 21.24 -8.59 3.65
N GLU A 171 21.59 -7.33 3.89
CA GLU A 171 20.81 -6.51 4.84
C GLU A 171 19.37 -6.32 4.36
N GLU A 172 19.15 -6.12 3.05
CA GLU A 172 17.83 -5.99 2.47
C GLU A 172 16.98 -7.24 2.65
N ASP A 173 17.57 -8.44 2.58
CA ASP A 173 16.84 -9.71 2.76
C ASP A 173 16.19 -9.81 4.14
N ARG A 174 16.71 -9.09 5.14
CA ARG A 174 16.13 -9.04 6.50
C ARG A 174 14.78 -8.35 6.54
N LEU A 175 14.47 -7.53 5.52
CA LEU A 175 13.18 -6.86 5.37
C LEU A 175 12.13 -7.76 4.72
N LEU A 176 12.53 -8.84 4.01
CA LEU A 176 11.63 -9.67 3.23
C LEU A 176 10.70 -10.49 4.14
N ARG A 177 9.43 -10.13 4.17
CA ARG A 177 8.40 -10.72 5.06
C ARG A 177 7.44 -11.66 4.35
N ALA A 178 7.23 -11.42 3.05
CA ALA A 178 6.43 -12.24 2.17
C ALA A 178 7.04 -12.17 0.77
N ARG A 179 6.56 -12.93 -0.18
CA ARG A 179 7.02 -12.82 -1.57
C ARG A 179 6.80 -11.40 -2.06
N ASN A 180 7.84 -10.82 -2.64
CA ASN A 180 7.83 -9.46 -3.20
C ASN A 180 7.44 -8.36 -2.18
N LYS A 181 7.63 -8.60 -0.87
CA LYS A 181 7.27 -7.67 0.20
C LYS A 181 8.43 -7.46 1.16
N TRP A 182 9.03 -6.28 1.10
CA TRP A 182 10.05 -5.79 2.04
C TRP A 182 9.41 -4.77 2.97
N LEU A 183 9.60 -4.93 4.28
CA LEU A 183 8.91 -4.14 5.30
C LEU A 183 9.86 -3.68 6.40
N ILE A 184 9.77 -2.39 6.75
CA ILE A 184 10.47 -1.74 7.85
C ILE A 184 9.41 -1.24 8.82
N ALA A 185 9.46 -1.67 10.09
CA ALA A 185 8.49 -1.28 11.10
C ALA A 185 8.98 -0.16 12.00
N HIS A 186 8.03 0.59 12.55
CA HIS A 186 8.27 1.49 13.68
C HIS A 186 8.33 0.67 14.98
N PRO A 187 9.22 1.00 15.93
CA PRO A 187 9.31 0.28 17.21
C PRO A 187 8.00 0.29 18.01
N ASP A 188 7.20 1.34 17.90
CA ASP A 188 5.91 1.48 18.59
C ASP A 188 4.74 0.75 17.90
N ALA A 189 4.96 0.14 16.73
CA ALA A 189 3.91 -0.57 16.00
C ALA A 189 3.47 -1.90 16.65
N GLY A 190 4.27 -2.42 17.60
CA GLY A 190 3.93 -3.66 18.29
C GLY A 190 3.93 -4.91 17.39
N MET A 191 4.64 -4.87 16.26
CA MET A 191 4.72 -5.99 15.31
C MET A 191 5.50 -7.17 15.87
N ASP A 192 5.34 -8.34 15.25
CA ASP A 192 6.02 -9.58 15.63
C ASP A 192 7.55 -9.42 15.71
N SER A 193 8.20 -10.12 16.63
CA SER A 193 9.63 -10.04 16.93
C SER A 193 10.57 -10.34 15.75
N GLY A 194 10.05 -10.91 14.65
CA GLY A 194 10.82 -11.16 13.43
C GLY A 194 10.85 -9.99 12.45
N VAL A 195 10.09 -8.93 12.69
CA VAL A 195 10.05 -7.74 11.81
C VAL A 195 11.20 -6.79 12.19
N LEU A 196 11.94 -6.28 11.19
CA LEU A 196 12.98 -5.31 11.44
C LEU A 196 12.38 -3.96 11.82
N THR A 197 12.70 -3.48 13.04
CA THR A 197 12.32 -2.14 13.53
C THR A 197 13.39 -1.14 13.10
N GLY A 198 13.27 -0.62 11.89
CA GLY A 198 14.21 0.32 11.28
C GLY A 198 13.70 1.74 11.12
N LEU A 199 12.39 1.97 11.31
CA LEU A 199 11.84 3.33 11.32
C LEU A 199 12.26 4.05 12.61
N TYR A 200 12.58 5.33 12.50
CA TYR A 200 12.87 6.20 13.64
C TYR A 200 12.32 7.60 13.39
N GLY A 201 12.09 8.36 14.46
CA GLY A 201 11.33 9.62 14.42
C GLY A 201 9.89 9.41 14.88
N PRO A 202 8.94 10.26 14.52
CA PRO A 202 7.55 10.13 14.95
C PRO A 202 6.83 8.96 14.25
N ASN A 203 6.05 8.20 15.02
CA ASN A 203 5.04 7.30 14.43
C ASN A 203 3.79 8.13 14.12
N TRP A 204 3.80 8.79 12.96
CA TRP A 204 2.77 9.73 12.56
C TRP A 204 1.36 9.16 12.69
N THR A 205 0.46 9.92 13.30
CA THR A 205 -0.96 9.57 13.45
C THR A 205 -1.86 10.54 12.69
N MET A 206 -3.11 10.16 12.47
CA MET A 206 -4.10 11.06 11.86
C MET A 206 -4.28 12.38 12.63
N ALA A 207 -4.02 12.39 13.94
CA ALA A 207 -4.07 13.60 14.77
C ALA A 207 -2.93 14.59 14.48
N ASP A 208 -1.83 14.13 13.89
CA ASP A 208 -0.65 14.93 13.53
C ASP A 208 -0.76 15.54 12.13
N LEU A 209 -1.83 15.21 11.39
CA LEU A 209 -2.02 15.63 10.01
C LEU A 209 -2.85 16.94 9.93
N GLU A 210 -2.36 17.87 9.10
CA GLU A 210 -2.98 19.16 8.84
C GLU A 210 -3.58 19.17 7.41
N ARG A 211 -4.90 19.33 7.31
CA ARG A 211 -5.64 19.43 6.05
C ARG A 211 -5.86 20.87 5.65
#